data_e31e25928aba97ecb0a88c9b7350f075
#
_entry.id   e31e25928aba97ecb0a88c9b7350f075
#
_cell.length_a   1.000
_cell.length_b   1.000
_cell.length_c   1.000
_cell.angle_alpha   90.00
_cell.angle_beta   90.00
_cell.angle_gamma   90.00
#
_symmetry.space_group_name_H-M   'P 1'
#
loop_
_entity.id
_entity.type
_entity.pdbx_description
1 polymer ?
#
loop_
_entity_poly.entity_id
_entity_poly.type
_entity_poly.pdbx_seq_one_letter_code
_entity_poly.pdbx_strand_id
1 'polypeptide(L)'
;METERLPQRFEEKKPEQSGQWLWKNLKPFGCILCLGLMVLMLLICFTAGRDPIPGYEAPQSTEYYSEHLAELESELEANVLPQLEGVVSCELSGDKVLVTVSEESFAATRSAVLRYFDAGLFEFIME
;
A
#
# COMPACT_ATOMS: atom_id res chain seq x y z
N MET A 1 -28.42 -16.77 57.05
CA MET A 1 -27.63 -15.54 56.96
C MET A 1 -26.24 -15.77 56.52
N GLU A 2 -25.53 -16.66 57.18
CA GLU A 2 -24.19 -16.97 56.80
C GLU A 2 -24.09 -17.56 55.39
N THR A 3 -25.07 -18.38 55.07
CA THR A 3 -25.10 -19.00 53.75
C THR A 3 -25.27 -17.97 52.62
N GLU A 4 -26.00 -16.91 52.91
CA GLU A 4 -26.18 -15.87 51.93
C GLU A 4 -24.89 -15.11 51.62
N ARG A 5 -24.13 -14.84 52.62
CA ARG A 5 -22.88 -14.12 52.44
C ARG A 5 -21.85 -14.92 51.66
N LEU A 6 -21.81 -16.21 51.90
CA LEU A 6 -20.86 -17.08 51.21
C LEU A 6 -21.03 -17.08 49.70
N PRO A 7 -22.25 -17.29 49.20
CA PRO A 7 -22.45 -17.23 47.74
C PRO A 7 -22.05 -15.89 47.12
N GLN A 8 -22.37 -14.81 47.80
CA GLN A 8 -22.02 -13.48 47.30
C GLN A 8 -20.52 -13.28 47.23
N ARG A 9 -19.80 -13.74 48.23
CA ARG A 9 -18.36 -13.63 48.21
C ARG A 9 -17.74 -14.42 47.05
N PHE A 10 -18.24 -15.60 46.83
CA PHE A 10 -17.75 -16.42 45.73
C PHE A 10 -17.97 -15.74 44.39
N GLU A 11 -19.10 -15.15 44.21
CA GLU A 11 -19.42 -14.46 42.96
C GLU A 11 -18.50 -13.28 42.75
N GLU A 12 -18.21 -12.53 43.79
CA GLU A 12 -17.31 -11.40 43.70
C GLU A 12 -15.88 -11.83 43.36
N LYS A 13 -15.42 -12.87 44.05
CA LYS A 13 -14.03 -13.32 43.88
C LYS A 13 -13.78 -13.90 42.49
N LYS A 14 -14.70 -14.68 41.99
CA LYS A 14 -14.55 -15.31 40.69
C LYS A 14 -14.29 -14.31 39.55
N PRO A 15 -15.10 -13.27 39.38
CA PRO A 15 -14.84 -12.30 38.33
C PRO A 15 -13.50 -11.61 38.50
N GLU A 16 -13.12 -11.27 39.72
CA GLU A 16 -11.85 -10.62 39.96
C GLU A 16 -10.67 -11.51 39.59
N GLN A 17 -10.74 -12.75 40.02
CA GLN A 17 -9.68 -13.71 39.69
C GLN A 17 -9.58 -13.95 38.20
N SER A 18 -10.70 -14.03 37.52
CA SER A 18 -10.72 -14.19 36.08
C SER A 18 -10.08 -13.01 35.36
N GLY A 19 -10.39 -11.81 35.83
CA GLY A 19 -9.81 -10.61 35.29
C GLY A 19 -8.29 -10.55 35.49
N GLN A 20 -7.83 -10.87 36.69
CA GLN A 20 -6.41 -10.87 36.93
C GLN A 20 -5.66 -11.93 36.15
N TRP A 21 -6.25 -13.10 36.01
CA TRP A 21 -5.67 -14.16 35.21
C TRP A 21 -5.55 -13.76 33.74
N LEU A 22 -6.58 -13.16 33.19
CA LEU A 22 -6.57 -12.65 31.82
C LEU A 22 -5.49 -11.60 31.64
N TRP A 23 -5.37 -10.68 32.58
CA TRP A 23 -4.34 -9.65 32.51
C TRP A 23 -2.94 -10.24 32.48
N LYS A 24 -2.69 -11.23 33.32
CA LYS A 24 -1.37 -11.88 33.36
C LYS A 24 -1.04 -12.55 32.02
N ASN A 25 -2.02 -13.22 31.43
CA ASN A 25 -1.79 -13.94 30.18
C ASN A 25 -1.80 -13.03 28.98
N LEU A 26 -2.61 -11.99 28.99
CA LEU A 26 -2.69 -11.05 27.88
C LEU A 26 -1.47 -10.15 27.77
N LYS A 27 -0.80 -9.89 28.87
CA LYS A 27 0.33 -8.97 28.87
C LYS A 27 1.42 -9.36 27.89
N PRO A 28 1.96 -10.59 27.89
CA PRO A 28 2.95 -10.99 26.90
C PRO A 28 2.37 -11.06 25.50
N PHE A 29 1.14 -11.50 25.34
CA PHE A 29 0.48 -11.51 24.03
C PHE A 29 0.27 -10.11 23.49
N GLY A 30 -0.12 -9.18 24.36
CA GLY A 30 -0.29 -7.79 23.97
C GLY A 30 1.00 -7.18 23.44
N CYS A 31 2.11 -7.43 24.10
CA CYS A 31 3.42 -6.95 23.67
C CYS A 31 3.82 -7.54 22.32
N ILE A 32 3.61 -8.83 22.13
CA ILE A 32 3.94 -9.51 20.87
C ILE A 32 3.06 -8.94 19.74
N LEU A 33 1.78 -8.76 20.00
CA LEU A 33 0.87 -8.17 19.02
C LEU A 33 1.26 -6.74 18.67
N CYS A 34 1.60 -5.95 19.67
CA CYS A 34 2.04 -4.57 19.42
C CYS A 34 3.30 -4.51 18.60
N LEU A 35 4.29 -5.34 18.92
CA LEU A 35 5.52 -5.43 18.15
C LEU A 35 5.25 -5.89 16.73
N GLY A 36 4.40 -6.89 16.55
CA GLY A 36 4.01 -7.37 15.23
C GLY A 36 3.33 -6.29 14.41
N LEU A 37 2.41 -5.55 15.02
CA LEU A 37 1.74 -4.43 14.36
C LEU A 37 2.71 -3.32 14.01
N MET A 38 3.65 -2.99 14.89
CA MET A 38 4.66 -1.98 14.61
C MET A 38 5.55 -2.38 13.44
N VAL A 39 6.01 -3.63 13.43
CA VAL A 39 6.82 -4.15 12.34
C VAL A 39 6.02 -4.11 11.02
N LEU A 40 4.76 -4.52 11.07
CA LEU A 40 3.90 -4.50 9.90
C LEU A 40 3.70 -3.08 9.39
N MET A 41 3.45 -2.12 10.28
CA MET A 41 3.30 -0.72 9.92
C MET A 41 4.58 -0.15 9.32
N LEU A 42 5.73 -0.49 9.90
CA LEU A 42 7.02 -0.09 9.35
C LEU A 42 7.25 -0.66 7.96
N LEU A 43 6.91 -1.93 7.76
CA LEU A 43 7.02 -2.56 6.45
C LEU A 43 6.10 -1.88 5.43
N ILE A 44 4.87 -1.60 5.79
CA ILE A 44 3.93 -0.90 4.93
C ILE A 44 4.45 0.50 4.59
N CYS A 45 4.89 1.25 5.59
CA CYS A 45 5.46 2.58 5.37
C CYS A 45 6.71 2.53 4.50
N PHE A 46 7.56 1.54 4.73
CA PHE A 46 8.79 1.38 3.97
C PHE A 46 8.51 1.04 2.51
N THR A 47 7.56 0.14 2.25
CA THR A 47 7.18 -0.23 0.88
C THR A 47 6.36 0.84 0.20
N ALA A 48 5.39 1.44 0.91
CA ALA A 48 4.52 2.46 0.33
C ALA A 48 5.24 3.78 0.08
N GLY A 49 6.23 4.10 0.93
CA GLY A 49 7.01 5.32 0.77
C GLY A 49 8.17 5.20 -0.22
N ARG A 50 8.38 4.02 -0.76
CA ARG A 50 9.50 3.78 -1.67
C ARG A 50 9.14 4.21 -3.07
N ASP A 51 9.97 5.04 -3.67
CA ASP A 51 9.78 5.41 -5.07
C ASP A 51 10.02 4.21 -5.98
N PRO A 52 9.11 3.93 -6.91
CA PRO A 52 9.31 2.86 -7.89
C PRO A 52 10.60 3.01 -8.68
N ILE A 53 10.95 4.26 -8.98
CA ILE A 53 12.20 4.60 -9.67
C ILE A 53 12.92 5.61 -8.79
N PRO A 54 13.89 5.19 -7.97
CA PRO A 54 14.56 6.09 -7.04
C PRO A 54 15.24 7.25 -7.76
N GLY A 55 15.02 8.45 -7.25
CA GLY A 55 15.62 9.66 -7.80
C GLY A 55 15.01 10.17 -9.08
N TYR A 56 13.94 9.53 -9.58
CA TYR A 56 13.26 9.97 -10.78
C TYR A 56 12.24 11.06 -10.46
N GLU A 57 12.23 12.10 -11.28
CA GLU A 57 11.21 13.14 -11.28
C GLU A 57 10.80 13.41 -12.73
N ALA A 58 9.53 13.69 -12.94
CA ALA A 58 9.05 14.03 -14.27
C ALA A 58 9.68 15.36 -14.72
N PRO A 59 10.35 15.38 -15.87
CA PRO A 59 11.06 16.59 -16.32
C PRO A 59 10.12 17.74 -16.69
N GLN A 60 8.88 17.46 -17.05
CA GLN A 60 7.93 18.47 -17.46
C GLN A 60 6.62 18.34 -16.69
N SER A 61 5.79 19.39 -16.75
CA SER A 61 4.50 19.40 -16.09
C SER A 61 3.46 18.58 -16.85
N THR A 62 2.35 18.27 -16.18
CA THR A 62 1.21 17.58 -16.80
C THR A 62 0.66 18.36 -17.98
N GLU A 63 0.57 19.67 -17.85
CA GLU A 63 0.07 20.52 -18.91
C GLU A 63 0.97 20.47 -20.15
N TYR A 64 2.28 20.49 -19.95
CA TYR A 64 3.23 20.36 -21.03
C TYR A 64 3.05 19.05 -21.78
N TYR A 65 2.95 17.96 -21.05
CA TYR A 65 2.81 16.63 -21.66
C TYR A 65 1.46 16.43 -22.33
N SER A 66 0.42 17.09 -21.85
CA SER A 66 -0.89 17.00 -22.51
C SER A 66 -0.86 17.58 -23.92
N GLU A 67 0.03 18.53 -24.17
CA GLU A 67 0.23 19.13 -25.48
C GLU A 67 1.34 18.45 -26.29
N HIS A 68 2.21 17.70 -25.61
CA HIS A 68 3.39 17.07 -26.21
C HIS A 68 3.46 15.59 -25.87
N LEU A 69 2.44 14.85 -26.26
CA LEU A 69 2.34 13.42 -25.94
C LEU A 69 3.47 12.58 -26.52
N ALA A 70 3.99 12.97 -27.68
CA ALA A 70 5.11 12.26 -28.29
C ALA A 70 6.37 12.34 -27.41
N GLU A 71 6.58 13.48 -26.76
CA GLU A 71 7.70 13.64 -25.83
C GLU A 71 7.48 12.82 -24.56
N LEU A 72 6.24 12.76 -24.09
CA LEU A 72 5.87 11.92 -22.94
C LEU A 72 6.13 10.45 -23.25
N GLU A 73 5.73 9.99 -24.41
CA GLU A 73 5.98 8.61 -24.83
C GLU A 73 7.47 8.31 -24.87
N SER A 74 8.26 9.19 -25.46
CA SER A 74 9.71 9.04 -25.51
C SER A 74 10.34 9.00 -24.14
N GLU A 75 9.91 9.88 -23.25
CA GLU A 75 10.40 9.90 -21.87
C GLU A 75 10.06 8.61 -21.14
N LEU A 76 8.85 8.11 -21.28
CA LEU A 76 8.44 6.86 -20.69
C LEU A 76 9.28 5.69 -21.19
N GLU A 77 9.43 5.58 -22.49
CA GLU A 77 10.21 4.49 -23.10
C GLU A 77 11.68 4.53 -22.72
N ALA A 78 12.24 5.72 -22.56
CA ALA A 78 13.65 5.87 -22.27
C ALA A 78 13.97 5.68 -20.79
N ASN A 79 13.16 6.24 -19.89
CA ASN A 79 13.53 6.38 -18.49
C ASN A 79 12.60 5.70 -17.50
N VAL A 80 11.36 5.44 -17.87
CA VAL A 80 10.34 4.90 -16.96
C VAL A 80 10.08 3.42 -17.22
N LEU A 81 9.70 3.07 -18.42
CA LEU A 81 9.29 1.70 -18.73
C LEU A 81 10.38 0.67 -18.60
N PRO A 82 11.66 0.94 -18.90
CA PRO A 82 12.73 -0.02 -18.67
C PRO A 82 12.94 -0.36 -17.21
N GLN A 83 12.51 0.53 -16.30
CA GLN A 83 12.62 0.32 -14.86
C GLN A 83 11.44 -0.44 -14.27
N LEU A 84 10.39 -0.62 -15.05
CA LEU A 84 9.17 -1.28 -14.61
C LEU A 84 9.03 -2.64 -15.28
N GLU A 85 8.47 -3.58 -14.53
CA GLU A 85 8.24 -4.93 -15.04
C GLU A 85 6.83 -5.07 -15.61
N GLY A 86 6.68 -5.96 -16.57
CA GLY A 86 5.38 -6.32 -17.09
C GLY A 86 4.80 -5.39 -18.14
N VAL A 87 5.53 -4.39 -18.57
CA VAL A 87 5.09 -3.52 -19.67
C VAL A 87 5.26 -4.26 -20.98
N VAL A 88 4.16 -4.40 -21.72
CA VAL A 88 4.13 -5.09 -23.02
C VAL A 88 4.40 -4.10 -24.15
N SER A 89 3.67 -2.98 -24.14
CA SER A 89 3.83 -1.97 -25.18
C SER A 89 3.41 -0.59 -24.68
N CYS A 90 3.88 0.42 -25.39
CA CYS A 90 3.52 1.82 -25.13
C CYS A 90 3.32 2.50 -26.50
N GLU A 91 2.16 3.08 -26.71
CA GLU A 91 1.80 3.71 -27.96
C GLU A 91 1.03 5.00 -27.73
N LEU A 92 1.05 5.88 -28.73
CA LEU A 92 0.17 7.05 -28.73
C LEU A 92 -1.20 6.67 -29.27
N SER A 93 -2.24 7.04 -28.55
CA SER A 93 -3.62 6.79 -28.96
C SER A 93 -4.44 8.07 -28.78
N GLY A 94 -4.62 8.79 -29.87
CA GLY A 94 -5.37 10.04 -29.85
C GLY A 94 -4.70 11.08 -28.95
N ASP A 95 -5.38 11.46 -27.89
CA ASP A 95 -4.93 12.44 -26.91
C ASP A 95 -4.37 11.83 -25.65
N LYS A 96 -4.05 10.54 -25.66
CA LYS A 96 -3.51 9.81 -24.52
C LYS A 96 -2.41 8.85 -24.94
N VAL A 97 -1.60 8.46 -23.95
CA VAL A 97 -0.60 7.42 -24.14
C VAL A 97 -1.20 6.08 -23.69
N LEU A 98 -1.21 5.12 -24.60
CA LEU A 98 -1.74 3.80 -24.33
C LEU A 98 -0.63 2.89 -23.84
N VAL A 99 -0.74 2.40 -22.62
CA VAL A 99 0.23 1.49 -22.02
C VAL A 99 -0.42 0.14 -21.80
N THR A 100 0.11 -0.89 -22.45
CA THR A 100 -0.34 -2.26 -22.27
C THR A 100 0.56 -2.96 -21.26
N VAL A 101 -0.05 -3.50 -20.23
CA VAL A 101 0.68 -4.12 -19.12
C VAL A 101 0.14 -5.53 -18.90
N SER A 102 1.03 -6.44 -18.51
CA SER A 102 0.63 -7.80 -18.16
C SER A 102 -0.30 -7.80 -16.95
N GLU A 103 -1.21 -8.78 -16.91
CA GLU A 103 -2.19 -8.88 -15.83
C GLU A 103 -1.53 -8.94 -14.45
N GLU A 104 -0.44 -9.67 -14.33
CA GLU A 104 0.26 -9.85 -13.06
C GLU A 104 0.84 -8.54 -12.51
N SER A 105 1.32 -7.67 -13.39
CA SER A 105 1.99 -6.43 -13.00
C SER A 105 1.12 -5.19 -13.20
N PHE A 106 -0.12 -5.35 -13.62
CA PHE A 106 -0.98 -4.23 -13.98
C PHE A 106 -1.13 -3.20 -12.87
N ALA A 107 -1.54 -3.63 -11.68
CA ALA A 107 -1.77 -2.71 -10.58
C ALA A 107 -0.48 -2.02 -10.13
N ALA A 108 0.60 -2.77 -10.03
CA ALA A 108 1.89 -2.23 -9.58
C ALA A 108 2.47 -1.24 -10.59
N THR A 109 2.45 -1.59 -11.87
CA THR A 109 2.98 -0.75 -12.94
C THR A 109 2.14 0.52 -13.10
N ARG A 110 0.82 0.37 -13.08
CA ARG A 110 -0.08 1.52 -13.15
C ARG A 110 0.18 2.48 -11.99
N SER A 111 0.27 1.99 -10.78
CA SER A 111 0.57 2.82 -9.61
C SER A 111 1.93 3.51 -9.73
N ALA A 112 2.92 2.80 -10.24
CA ALA A 112 4.25 3.36 -10.42
C ALA A 112 4.26 4.52 -11.41
N VAL A 113 3.59 4.36 -12.55
CA VAL A 113 3.52 5.43 -13.56
C VAL A 113 2.73 6.62 -13.02
N LEU A 114 1.60 6.38 -12.37
CA LEU A 114 0.75 7.44 -11.86
C LEU A 114 1.36 8.20 -10.68
N ARG A 115 2.42 7.69 -10.10
CA ARG A 115 3.16 8.40 -9.08
C ARG A 115 3.91 9.61 -9.63
N TYR A 116 4.36 9.53 -10.87
CA TYR A 116 5.15 10.58 -11.51
C TYR A 116 4.37 11.41 -12.53
N PHE A 117 3.29 10.86 -13.05
CA PHE A 117 2.51 11.49 -14.10
C PHE A 117 1.03 11.47 -13.77
N ASP A 118 0.26 12.36 -14.39
CA ASP A 118 -1.18 12.43 -14.17
C ASP A 118 -1.93 11.32 -14.91
N ALA A 119 -2.97 10.79 -14.26
CA ALA A 119 -3.77 9.71 -14.81
C ALA A 119 -4.50 10.10 -16.10
N GLY A 120 -4.81 11.38 -16.28
CA GLY A 120 -5.50 11.87 -17.47
C GLY A 120 -4.69 11.77 -18.75
N LEU A 121 -3.37 11.56 -18.63
CA LEU A 121 -2.48 11.43 -19.79
C LEU A 121 -2.42 10.01 -20.36
N PHE A 122 -2.93 9.02 -19.61
CA PHE A 122 -2.73 7.62 -19.95
C PHE A 122 -4.03 6.85 -20.05
N GLU A 123 -3.96 5.78 -20.82
CA GLU A 123 -4.94 4.71 -20.80
C GLU A 123 -4.18 3.41 -20.61
N PHE A 124 -4.51 2.67 -19.56
CA PHE A 124 -3.85 1.40 -19.24
C PHE A 124 -4.71 0.24 -19.70
N ILE A 125 -4.08 -0.69 -20.40
CA ILE A 125 -4.75 -1.89 -20.90
C ILE A 125 -4.07 -3.10 -20.29
N MET A 126 -4.88 -4.03 -19.81
CA MET A 126 -4.44 -5.30 -19.31
C MET A 126 -4.41 -6.33 -20.43
N GLU A 127 -3.31 -7.00 -20.56
CA GLU A 127 -3.17 -8.08 -21.54
C GLU A 127 -3.54 -9.43 -20.96
#